data_a1686701716e80d14aaa024a60402f38
#
_entry.id   a1686701716e80d14aaa024a60402f38
#
_cell.length_a   1.000
_cell.length_b   1.000
_cell.length_c   1.000
_cell.angle_alpha   90.00
_cell.angle_beta   90.00
_cell.angle_gamma   90.00
#
_symmetry.space_group_name_H-M   'P 1'
#
loop_
_entity.id
_entity.type
_entity.pdbx_description
1 polymer ?
#
loop_
_entity_poly.entity_id
_entity_poly.type
_entity_poly.pdbx_seq_one_letter_code
_entity_poly.pdbx_strand_id
1 'polypeptide(L)'
;MKNNIIEGIVMHIDAYDNLITNISRELFNEVGKGRNFVIKVKGDLYTIDELSESYDDVDPLDPVALFGTHGYLEIALNHAKMASLWGIELRSTIQVVFY
;
A
#
# COMPACT_ATOMS: atom_id res chain seq x y z
N MET A 1 -12.19 10.67 17.06
CA MET A 1 -10.86 10.20 16.60
C MET A 1 -10.91 8.72 16.31
N LYS A 2 -10.46 8.35 15.17
CA LYS A 2 -10.48 6.95 14.78
C LYS A 2 -9.12 6.33 15.03
N ASN A 3 -9.10 5.27 15.85
CA ASN A 3 -7.86 4.56 16.12
C ASN A 3 -7.68 3.33 15.25
N ASN A 4 -8.49 3.24 14.19
CA ASN A 4 -8.47 2.07 13.32
C ASN A 4 -8.25 2.43 11.85
N ILE A 5 -7.91 3.68 11.54
CA ILE A 5 -7.69 4.11 10.17
C ILE A 5 -6.41 4.93 10.09
N ILE A 6 -5.55 4.59 9.12
CA ILE A 6 -4.41 5.42 8.75
C ILE A 6 -4.72 6.01 7.38
N GLU A 7 -4.55 7.32 7.25
CA GLU A 7 -4.63 7.98 5.96
C GLU A 7 -3.25 8.44 5.54
N GLY A 8 -2.87 8.12 4.32
CA GLY A 8 -1.61 8.56 3.76
C GLY A 8 -1.78 8.92 2.31
N ILE A 9 -0.70 9.26 1.67
CA ILE A 9 -0.69 9.62 0.26
C ILE A 9 0.47 8.94 -0.44
N VAL A 10 0.38 8.88 -1.77
CA VAL A 10 1.48 8.42 -2.60
C VAL A 10 2.50 9.55 -2.69
N MET A 11 3.68 9.33 -2.11
CA MET A 11 4.74 10.33 -2.07
C MET A 11 5.65 10.26 -3.29
N HIS A 12 5.78 9.06 -3.85
CA HIS A 12 6.71 8.83 -4.94
C HIS A 12 6.22 7.66 -5.79
N ILE A 13 6.41 7.77 -7.09
CA ILE A 13 6.19 6.66 -8.02
C ILE A 13 7.55 6.36 -8.63
N ASP A 14 8.06 5.15 -8.39
CA ASP A 14 9.44 4.84 -8.79
C ASP A 14 9.54 4.50 -10.27
N ALA A 15 10.76 4.17 -10.71
CA ALA A 15 11.02 3.89 -12.12
C ALA A 15 10.26 2.66 -12.63
N TYR A 16 9.81 1.80 -11.73
CA TYR A 16 9.03 0.61 -12.07
C TYR A 16 7.54 0.83 -11.88
N ASP A 17 7.14 2.08 -11.65
CA ASP A 17 5.74 2.47 -11.49
C ASP A 17 5.12 1.95 -10.20
N ASN A 18 5.94 1.64 -9.19
CA ASN A 18 5.45 1.23 -7.88
C ASN A 18 5.13 2.46 -7.04
N LEU A 19 4.13 2.32 -6.18
CA LEU A 19 3.67 3.42 -5.33
C LEU A 19 4.41 3.36 -4.00
N ILE A 20 5.09 4.46 -3.64
CA ILE A 20 5.73 4.60 -2.33
C ILE A 20 4.89 5.59 -1.55
N THR A 21 4.36 5.15 -0.40
CA THR A 21 3.49 6.00 0.41
C THR A 21 4.28 6.64 1.55
N ASN A 22 3.61 7.54 2.27
CA ASN A 22 4.19 8.13 3.48
C ASN A 22 3.76 7.40 4.76
N ILE A 23 3.24 6.17 4.63
CA ILE A 23 2.84 5.38 5.79
C ILE A 23 4.03 4.55 6.22
N SER A 24 4.58 4.85 7.42
CA SER A 24 5.74 4.14 7.92
C SER A 24 5.36 2.82 8.55
N ARG A 25 6.34 1.91 8.63
CA ARG A 25 6.14 0.64 9.32
C ARG A 25 5.77 0.87 10.78
N GLU A 26 6.43 1.84 11.42
CA GLU A 26 6.17 2.14 12.83
C GLU A 26 4.72 2.58 13.04
N LEU A 27 4.23 3.48 12.18
CA LEU A 27 2.84 3.93 12.29
C LEU A 27 1.88 2.79 12.03
N PHE A 28 2.15 1.98 11.02
CA PHE A 28 1.31 0.84 10.70
C PHE A 28 1.19 -0.10 11.89
N ASN A 29 2.31 -0.41 12.53
CA ASN A 29 2.31 -1.33 13.68
C ASN A 29 1.67 -0.70 14.90
N GLU A 30 1.90 0.59 15.12
CA GLU A 30 1.36 1.30 16.27
C GLU A 30 -0.17 1.34 16.25
N VAL A 31 -0.74 1.66 15.10
CA VAL A 31 -2.20 1.73 14.95
C VAL A 31 -2.80 0.33 14.81
N GLY A 32 -2.15 -0.53 14.03
CA GLY A 32 -2.69 -1.84 13.70
C GLY A 32 -2.67 -2.83 14.84
N LYS A 33 -1.60 -2.86 15.62
CA LYS A 33 -1.45 -3.74 16.78
C LYS A 33 -1.76 -5.21 16.44
N GLY A 34 -1.34 -5.65 15.26
CA GLY A 34 -1.54 -7.04 14.85
C GLY A 34 -2.93 -7.37 14.35
N ARG A 35 -3.80 -6.37 14.20
CA ARG A 35 -5.16 -6.61 13.73
C ARG A 35 -5.20 -6.87 12.22
N ASN A 36 -6.29 -7.45 11.77
CA ASN A 36 -6.57 -7.54 10.34
C ASN A 36 -6.77 -6.16 9.75
N PHE A 37 -6.51 -6.04 8.46
CA PHE A 37 -6.58 -4.73 7.81
C PHE A 37 -6.98 -4.89 6.36
N VAL A 38 -7.39 -3.76 5.76
CA VAL A 38 -7.54 -3.64 4.32
C VAL A 38 -6.91 -2.31 3.89
N ILE A 39 -6.08 -2.37 2.87
CA ILE A 39 -5.46 -1.19 2.26
C ILE A 39 -6.34 -0.79 1.09
N LYS A 40 -6.81 0.46 1.08
CA LYS A 40 -7.69 0.97 0.04
C LYS A 40 -6.95 1.96 -0.82
N VAL A 41 -6.98 1.72 -2.13
CA VAL A 41 -6.36 2.58 -3.13
C VAL A 41 -7.46 3.11 -4.03
N LYS A 42 -7.51 4.42 -4.23
CA LYS A 42 -8.60 5.08 -4.97
C LYS A 42 -9.95 4.78 -4.31
N GLY A 43 -10.07 5.12 -3.04
CA GLY A 43 -11.27 4.80 -2.30
C GLY A 43 -11.43 3.30 -2.15
N ASP A 44 -12.58 2.77 -2.51
CA ASP A 44 -12.85 1.33 -2.41
C ASP A 44 -12.59 0.59 -3.72
N LEU A 45 -12.02 1.26 -4.72
CA LEU A 45 -11.89 0.68 -6.04
C LEU A 45 -10.89 -0.47 -6.06
N TYR A 46 -9.78 -0.31 -5.35
CA TYR A 46 -8.75 -1.35 -5.25
C TYR A 46 -8.43 -1.59 -3.79
N THR A 47 -8.37 -2.86 -3.38
CA THR A 47 -8.10 -3.21 -1.99
C THR A 47 -7.06 -4.31 -1.90
N ILE A 48 -6.24 -4.26 -0.84
CA ILE A 48 -5.22 -5.27 -0.55
C ILE A 48 -5.32 -5.56 0.94
N ASP A 49 -5.43 -6.82 1.30
CA ASP A 49 -5.66 -7.19 2.70
C ASP A 49 -4.53 -8.02 3.33
N GLU A 50 -3.40 -8.11 2.65
CA GLU A 50 -2.24 -8.85 3.16
C GLU A 50 -0.97 -8.07 2.87
N LEU A 51 0.01 -8.22 3.76
CA LEU A 51 1.37 -7.75 3.51
C LEU A 51 2.20 -8.91 3.01
N SER A 52 3.09 -8.61 2.07
CA SER A 52 4.04 -9.59 1.53
C SER A 52 5.45 -9.18 1.88
N GLU A 53 6.40 -10.11 1.77
CA GLU A 53 7.81 -9.79 2.00
C GLU A 53 8.56 -9.57 0.70
N SER A 54 8.00 -10.05 -0.41
CA SER A 54 8.62 -9.95 -1.71
C SER A 54 7.54 -9.76 -2.77
N TYR A 55 7.93 -9.12 -3.88
CA TYR A 55 7.01 -8.95 -5.01
C TYR A 55 6.57 -10.29 -5.60
N ASP A 56 7.38 -11.33 -5.43
CA ASP A 56 7.08 -12.64 -6.01
C ASP A 56 6.14 -13.49 -5.15
N ASP A 57 5.70 -12.96 -4.01
CA ASP A 57 4.82 -13.70 -3.11
C ASP A 57 3.39 -13.81 -3.64
N VAL A 58 3.06 -13.09 -4.71
CA VAL A 58 1.73 -13.09 -5.29
C VAL A 58 1.82 -13.47 -6.77
N ASP A 59 0.69 -13.84 -7.34
CA ASP A 59 0.61 -14.21 -8.75
C ASP A 59 0.84 -12.99 -9.64
N PRO A 60 1.24 -13.19 -10.90
CA PRO A 60 1.38 -12.07 -11.83
C PRO A 60 0.11 -11.25 -11.93
N LEU A 61 0.25 -9.93 -11.97
CA LEU A 61 -0.82 -8.94 -12.03
C LEU A 61 -1.61 -8.77 -10.74
N ASP A 62 -1.34 -9.59 -9.72
CA ASP A 62 -1.95 -9.37 -8.41
C ASP A 62 -1.22 -8.25 -7.67
N PRO A 63 -1.94 -7.44 -6.91
CA PRO A 63 -1.30 -6.38 -6.14
C PRO A 63 -0.53 -6.95 -4.96
N VAL A 64 0.58 -6.30 -4.64
CA VAL A 64 1.41 -6.67 -3.51
C VAL A 64 1.66 -5.42 -2.67
N ALA A 65 1.56 -5.55 -1.36
CA ALA A 65 1.87 -4.49 -0.42
C ALA A 65 2.98 -4.98 0.50
N LEU A 66 4.02 -4.18 0.64
CA LEU A 66 5.15 -4.54 1.48
C LEU A 66 5.81 -3.28 2.02
N PHE A 67 6.67 -3.44 3.02
CA PHE A 67 7.49 -2.34 3.50
C PHE A 67 8.87 -2.48 2.88
N GLY A 68 9.26 -1.46 2.13
CA GLY A 68 10.55 -1.45 1.49
C GLY A 68 11.68 -1.17 2.47
N THR A 69 12.90 -1.17 1.97
CA THR A 69 14.08 -0.88 2.81
C THR A 69 14.06 0.53 3.37
N HIS A 70 13.31 1.44 2.74
CA HIS A 70 13.14 2.81 3.22
C HIS A 70 12.16 2.90 4.40
N GLY A 71 11.47 1.81 4.74
CA GLY A 71 10.58 1.78 5.90
C GLY A 71 9.16 2.24 5.65
N TYR A 72 8.79 2.53 4.40
CA TYR A 72 7.45 2.99 4.06
C TYR A 72 6.68 1.94 3.29
N LEU A 73 5.36 1.99 3.41
CA LEU A 73 4.47 1.07 2.70
C LEU A 73 4.59 1.31 1.20
N GLU A 74 4.83 0.24 0.48
CA GLU A 74 4.97 0.25 -0.97
C GLU A 74 3.92 -0.66 -1.58
N ILE A 75 3.30 -0.23 -2.68
CA ILE A 75 2.25 -0.98 -3.35
C ILE A 75 2.65 -1.14 -4.80
N ALA A 76 2.58 -2.37 -5.29
CA ALA A 76 3.03 -2.70 -6.64
C ALA A 76 2.12 -3.76 -7.25
N LEU A 77 2.21 -3.93 -8.56
CA LEU A 77 1.64 -5.08 -9.24
C LEU A 77 2.79 -5.99 -9.66
N ASN A 78 2.68 -7.26 -9.34
CA ASN A 78 3.70 -8.21 -9.72
C ASN A 78 3.72 -8.30 -11.26
N HIS A 79 4.89 -8.06 -11.85
CA HIS A 79 5.11 -8.09 -13.30
C HIS A 79 4.27 -7.09 -14.09
N ALA A 80 3.89 -5.96 -13.48
CA ALA A 80 3.12 -4.93 -14.16
C ALA A 80 3.40 -3.57 -13.54
N LYS A 81 2.94 -2.53 -14.23
CA LYS A 81 3.15 -1.14 -13.79
C LYS A 81 1.91 -0.66 -13.06
N MET A 82 2.01 -0.63 -11.74
CA MET A 82 0.89 -0.31 -10.85
C MET A 82 0.26 1.05 -11.15
N ALA A 83 1.08 2.10 -11.14
CA ALA A 83 0.53 3.46 -11.24
C ALA A 83 -0.19 3.66 -12.58
N SER A 84 0.43 3.22 -13.67
CA SER A 84 -0.16 3.39 -15.00
C SER A 84 -1.43 2.57 -15.16
N LEU A 85 -1.40 1.31 -14.69
CA LEU A 85 -2.51 0.41 -14.90
C LEU A 85 -3.73 0.80 -14.09
N TRP A 86 -3.53 1.26 -12.85
CA TRP A 86 -4.62 1.66 -11.96
C TRP A 86 -4.95 3.15 -12.05
N GLY A 87 -4.17 3.91 -12.83
CA GLY A 87 -4.41 5.35 -12.97
C GLY A 87 -4.13 6.13 -11.70
N ILE A 88 -3.09 5.73 -10.97
CA ILE A 88 -2.71 6.36 -9.70
C ILE A 88 -1.70 7.47 -9.98
N GLU A 89 -1.87 8.58 -9.26
CA GLU A 89 -0.99 9.74 -9.39
C GLU A 89 -0.35 10.08 -8.05
N LEU A 90 0.67 10.92 -8.10
CA LEU A 90 1.25 11.47 -6.88
C LEU A 90 0.16 12.13 -6.05
N ARG A 91 0.26 11.97 -4.75
CA ARG A 91 -0.67 12.51 -3.75
C ARG A 91 -2.03 11.82 -3.73
N SER A 92 -2.20 10.73 -4.51
CA SER A 92 -3.41 9.92 -4.37
C SER A 92 -3.51 9.39 -2.95
N THR A 93 -4.72 9.34 -2.42
CA THR A 93 -4.95 8.92 -1.03
C THR A 93 -4.88 7.41 -0.89
N ILE A 94 -4.20 6.97 0.14
CA ILE A 94 -4.12 5.57 0.53
C ILE A 94 -4.66 5.47 1.95
N GLN A 95 -5.63 4.59 2.16
CA GLN A 95 -6.18 4.34 3.50
C GLN A 95 -5.86 2.92 3.93
N VAL A 96 -5.53 2.75 5.20
CA VAL A 96 -5.42 1.43 5.83
C VAL A 96 -6.46 1.38 6.93
N VAL A 97 -7.39 0.46 6.80
CA VAL A 97 -8.47 0.30 7.77
C VAL A 97 -8.23 -1.01 8.54
N PHE A 98 -8.15 -0.91 9.86
CA PHE A 98 -7.97 -2.07 10.74
C PHE A 98 -9.29 -2.48 11.36
N TYR A 99 -9.46 -3.80 11.57
CA TYR A 99 -10.70 -4.32 12.18
C TYR A 99 -10.48 -5.62 12.94
#